data_d70aeb76948642a86410f0d016c3e3d6
#
_entry.id   d70aeb76948642a86410f0d016c3e3d6
#
_cell.length_a   1.000
_cell.length_b   1.000
_cell.length_c   1.000
_cell.angle_alpha   90.00
_cell.angle_beta   90.00
_cell.angle_gamma   90.00
#
_symmetry.space_group_name_H-M   'P 1'
#
loop_
_entity.id
_entity.type
_entity.pdbx_description
1 polymer ?
#
loop_
_entity_poly.entity_id
_entity_poly.type
_entity_poly.pdbx_seq_one_letter_code
_entity_poly.pdbx_strand_id
1 'polypeptide(L)'
;MKFKSRRRICAKYKNNTKRKRQKNPWKSEINDIVRGGCGGFLFGIPLLYTMEVWWIGSSATPEMMLMALLLTFIVVYLLMRTEGFRKPKRFSRRYQAITETVEAMGIGLVCSAFMLLLLQELSAGVSLKEALGKIIFESVPFSLGVALANQLLGENGNNPPDNRTSSQNDLVDNNPTFTDLSATLIGATVIGFNIAPTDEIATLAAAVSEPWLLAIIAISLLISYAIVFQAGFSAQEKRRQHQGIFQKPFSETMICYLVSLISAAIMLWFFQKLAWSDPWTIWLEHSIILGLPTTIGGAAGRLAI
;
A
#
# COMPACT_ATOMS: atom_id res chain seq x y z
N MET A 1 -38.40 -35.48 37.06
CA MET A 1 -38.56 -35.05 35.63
C MET A 1 -37.78 -33.85 35.17
N LYS A 2 -36.78 -33.34 35.94
CA LYS A 2 -35.93 -32.14 35.64
C LYS A 2 -34.57 -32.39 35.01
N PHE A 3 -34.13 -33.65 34.89
CA PHE A 3 -32.77 -33.96 34.42
C PHE A 3 -32.64 -34.10 32.90
N LYS A 4 -33.69 -34.32 32.14
CA LYS A 4 -33.69 -34.47 30.68
C LYS A 4 -33.63 -33.15 29.92
N SER A 5 -34.07 -32.03 30.54
CA SER A 5 -34.10 -30.69 29.92
C SER A 5 -32.69 -30.08 29.79
N ARG A 6 -31.82 -30.24 30.77
CA ARG A 6 -30.47 -29.66 30.74
C ARG A 6 -29.54 -30.27 29.68
N ARG A 7 -29.70 -31.56 29.36
CA ARG A 7 -28.89 -32.22 28.30
C ARG A 7 -29.24 -31.73 26.88
N ARG A 8 -30.51 -31.36 26.63
CA ARG A 8 -30.92 -30.83 25.30
C ARG A 8 -30.41 -29.39 25.05
N ILE A 9 -30.34 -28.57 26.09
CA ILE A 9 -29.84 -27.22 26.01
C ILE A 9 -28.31 -27.21 25.75
N CYS A 10 -27.55 -28.04 26.45
CA CYS A 10 -26.11 -28.20 26.21
C CYS A 10 -25.79 -28.77 24.81
N ALA A 11 -26.59 -29.73 24.30
CA ALA A 11 -26.39 -30.27 22.96
C ALA A 11 -26.71 -29.24 21.86
N LYS A 12 -27.71 -28.36 22.08
CA LYS A 12 -28.06 -27.30 21.15
C LYS A 12 -27.02 -26.17 21.13
N TYR A 13 -26.39 -25.90 22.27
CA TYR A 13 -25.28 -24.93 22.39
C TYR A 13 -24.00 -25.48 21.73
N LYS A 14 -23.72 -26.76 21.85
CA LYS A 14 -22.57 -27.43 21.26
C LYS A 14 -22.66 -27.59 19.73
N ASN A 15 -23.88 -27.59 19.17
CA ASN A 15 -24.09 -27.60 17.71
C ASN A 15 -24.07 -26.19 17.08
N ASN A 16 -24.34 -25.14 17.85
CA ASN A 16 -24.25 -23.76 17.36
C ASN A 16 -22.79 -23.25 17.28
N THR A 17 -21.87 -23.81 18.08
CA THR A 17 -20.44 -23.46 18.02
C THR A 17 -19.69 -24.16 16.87
N LYS A 18 -20.30 -25.14 16.20
CA LYS A 18 -19.70 -25.86 15.05
C LYS A 18 -20.07 -25.29 13.69
N ARG A 19 -20.92 -24.29 13.58
CA ARG A 19 -21.04 -23.46 12.39
C ARG A 19 -19.99 -22.35 12.41
N LYS A 20 -18.70 -22.67 12.61
CA LYS A 20 -17.61 -21.86 12.08
C LYS A 20 -17.84 -21.79 10.58
N ARG A 21 -18.26 -20.62 10.12
CA ARG A 21 -18.35 -20.20 8.72
C ARG A 21 -17.14 -20.76 8.02
N GLN A 22 -17.33 -21.74 7.15
CA GLN A 22 -16.28 -22.26 6.27
C GLN A 22 -15.86 -21.05 5.42
N LYS A 23 -14.79 -20.36 5.86
CA LYS A 23 -14.21 -19.24 5.11
C LYS A 23 -13.85 -19.85 3.77
N ASN A 24 -14.42 -19.32 2.71
CA ASN A 24 -14.15 -19.76 1.35
C ASN A 24 -12.63 -19.57 1.14
N PRO A 25 -11.84 -20.63 0.94
CA PRO A 25 -10.38 -20.53 0.93
C PRO A 25 -9.89 -19.51 -0.09
N TRP A 26 -10.51 -19.45 -1.25
CA TRP A 26 -10.24 -18.45 -2.30
C TRP A 26 -10.40 -17.01 -1.85
N LYS A 27 -11.41 -16.71 -1.02
CA LYS A 27 -11.59 -15.33 -0.50
C LYS A 27 -10.49 -14.93 0.49
N SER A 28 -9.97 -15.90 1.24
CA SER A 28 -8.85 -15.64 2.16
C SER A 28 -7.57 -15.34 1.38
N GLU A 29 -7.26 -16.16 0.37
CA GLU A 29 -6.07 -15.98 -0.47
C GLU A 29 -6.10 -14.68 -1.26
N ILE A 30 -7.24 -14.34 -1.87
CA ILE A 30 -7.40 -13.04 -2.57
C ILE A 30 -7.17 -11.87 -1.62
N ASN A 31 -7.72 -11.93 -0.40
CA ASN A 31 -7.51 -10.86 0.58
C ASN A 31 -6.03 -10.75 0.99
N ASP A 32 -5.33 -11.86 1.11
CA ASP A 32 -3.91 -11.86 1.47
C ASP A 32 -3.05 -11.28 0.32
N ILE A 33 -3.37 -11.62 -0.94
CA ILE A 33 -2.73 -11.02 -2.13
C ILE A 33 -3.02 -9.51 -2.20
N VAL A 34 -4.28 -9.10 -2.01
CA VAL A 34 -4.64 -7.66 -2.00
C VAL A 34 -3.91 -6.91 -0.90
N ARG A 35 -3.84 -7.48 0.31
CA ARG A 35 -3.09 -6.90 1.42
C ARG A 35 -1.61 -6.76 1.10
N GLY A 36 -0.99 -7.83 0.58
CA GLY A 36 0.39 -7.82 0.14
C GLY A 36 0.62 -6.75 -0.93
N GLY A 37 -0.21 -6.70 -1.98
CA GLY A 37 -0.14 -5.69 -3.03
C GLY A 37 -0.27 -4.25 -2.49
N CYS A 38 -1.21 -4.02 -1.59
CA CYS A 38 -1.36 -2.71 -0.93
C CYS A 38 -0.10 -2.31 -0.15
N GLY A 39 0.52 -3.26 0.56
CA GLY A 39 1.80 -3.00 1.24
C GLY A 39 2.94 -2.75 0.27
N GLY A 40 3.01 -3.52 -0.82
CA GLY A 40 3.96 -3.30 -1.90
C GLY A 40 3.85 -1.88 -2.46
N PHE A 41 2.64 -1.44 -2.78
CA PHE A 41 2.40 -0.08 -3.27
C PHE A 41 2.70 1.00 -2.23
N LEU A 42 2.35 0.77 -0.97
CA LEU A 42 2.57 1.72 0.11
C LEU A 42 4.05 2.09 0.28
N PHE A 43 4.93 1.09 0.21
CA PHE A 43 6.36 1.28 0.38
C PHE A 43 7.10 1.43 -0.96
N GLY A 44 6.67 0.73 -2.01
CA GLY A 44 7.33 0.72 -3.30
C GLY A 44 7.14 2.00 -4.09
N ILE A 45 5.91 2.56 -4.14
CA ILE A 45 5.64 3.73 -4.98
C ILE A 45 6.45 4.97 -4.57
N PRO A 46 6.58 5.36 -3.29
CA PRO A 46 7.41 6.49 -2.95
C PRO A 46 8.89 6.32 -3.36
N LEU A 47 9.40 5.08 -3.35
CA LEU A 47 10.77 4.77 -3.74
C LEU A 47 10.93 4.66 -5.27
N LEU A 48 9.90 4.26 -5.98
CA LEU A 48 9.87 4.22 -7.45
C LEU A 48 10.13 5.59 -8.08
N TYR A 49 9.76 6.66 -7.40
CA TYR A 49 9.99 8.03 -7.85
C TYR A 49 11.43 8.51 -7.62
N THR A 50 12.31 7.66 -7.08
CA THR A 50 13.76 7.88 -7.13
C THR A 50 14.33 7.18 -8.37
N MET A 51 14.62 7.95 -9.40
CA MET A 51 15.03 7.44 -10.72
C MET A 51 16.30 6.60 -10.69
N GLU A 52 17.15 6.79 -9.71
CA GLU A 52 18.41 6.10 -9.58
C GLU A 52 18.27 4.58 -9.57
N VAL A 53 17.23 4.05 -8.93
CA VAL A 53 17.04 2.61 -8.77
C VAL A 53 16.78 1.93 -10.12
N TRP A 54 15.80 2.40 -10.88
CA TRP A 54 15.51 1.79 -12.17
C TRP A 54 16.47 2.23 -13.27
N TRP A 55 17.14 3.38 -13.10
CA TRP A 55 18.20 3.79 -14.01
C TRP A 55 19.43 2.89 -13.87
N ILE A 56 19.86 2.56 -12.65
CA ILE A 56 20.86 1.53 -12.40
C ILE A 56 20.39 0.19 -12.95
N GLY A 57 19.12 -0.16 -12.75
CA GLY A 57 18.49 -1.35 -13.30
C GLY A 57 18.61 -1.44 -14.82
N SER A 58 18.45 -0.33 -15.54
CA SER A 58 18.52 -0.30 -17.00
C SER A 58 19.88 -0.74 -17.57
N SER A 59 20.97 -0.44 -16.85
CA SER A 59 22.36 -0.78 -17.23
C SER A 59 22.88 -2.04 -16.55
N ALA A 60 22.07 -2.68 -15.68
CA ALA A 60 22.51 -3.79 -14.85
C ALA A 60 22.91 -5.03 -15.69
N THR A 61 23.97 -5.71 -15.23
CA THR A 61 24.38 -7.00 -15.79
C THR A 61 23.50 -8.13 -15.22
N PRO A 62 23.35 -9.26 -15.91
CA PRO A 62 22.58 -10.39 -15.37
C PRO A 62 23.05 -10.88 -14.00
N GLU A 63 24.35 -10.76 -13.72
CA GLU A 63 24.94 -11.10 -12.41
C GLU A 63 24.44 -10.17 -11.32
N MET A 64 24.39 -8.85 -11.59
CA MET A 64 23.83 -7.85 -10.66
C MET A 64 22.33 -8.09 -10.41
N MET A 65 21.59 -8.45 -11.44
CA MET A 65 20.16 -8.79 -11.33
C MET A 65 19.95 -10.01 -10.41
N LEU A 66 20.76 -11.07 -10.60
CA LEU A 66 20.71 -12.25 -9.73
C LEU A 66 21.11 -11.94 -8.29
N MET A 67 22.13 -11.11 -8.09
CA MET A 67 22.53 -10.65 -6.76
C MET A 67 21.42 -9.86 -6.08
N ALA A 68 20.75 -8.95 -6.79
CA ALA A 68 19.63 -8.18 -6.26
C ALA A 68 18.47 -9.10 -5.82
N LEU A 69 18.09 -10.07 -6.65
CA LEU A 69 17.07 -11.06 -6.31
C LEU A 69 17.47 -11.92 -5.11
N LEU A 70 18.72 -12.39 -5.06
CA LEU A 70 19.21 -13.20 -3.94
C LEU A 70 19.24 -12.39 -2.64
N LEU A 71 19.71 -11.16 -2.68
CA LEU A 71 19.75 -10.29 -1.51
C LEU A 71 18.32 -9.99 -1.02
N THR A 72 17.42 -9.67 -1.94
CA THR A 72 16.00 -9.45 -1.61
C THR A 72 15.38 -10.69 -0.99
N PHE A 73 15.64 -11.88 -1.55
CA PHE A 73 15.18 -13.14 -0.99
C PHE A 73 15.67 -13.34 0.45
N ILE A 74 16.96 -13.09 0.70
CA ILE A 74 17.54 -13.23 2.05
C ILE A 74 16.87 -12.26 3.02
N VAL A 75 16.72 -10.99 2.66
CA VAL A 75 16.13 -9.98 3.54
C VAL A 75 14.66 -10.28 3.82
N VAL A 76 13.86 -10.56 2.78
CA VAL A 76 12.43 -10.91 2.94
C VAL A 76 12.29 -12.20 3.76
N TYR A 77 13.13 -13.21 3.51
CA TYR A 77 13.12 -14.45 4.31
C TYR A 77 13.44 -14.20 5.78
N LEU A 78 14.43 -13.35 6.07
CA LEU A 78 14.73 -12.98 7.45
C LEU A 78 13.56 -12.24 8.11
N LEU A 79 12.91 -11.32 7.39
CA LEU A 79 11.72 -10.65 7.86
C LEU A 79 10.60 -11.66 8.18
N MET A 80 10.29 -12.57 7.27
CA MET A 80 9.25 -13.59 7.47
C MET A 80 9.60 -14.57 8.60
N ARG A 81 10.87 -14.77 8.90
CA ARG A 81 11.34 -15.67 9.96
C ARG A 81 11.30 -15.04 11.35
N THR A 82 11.59 -13.74 11.48
CA THR A 82 11.73 -13.07 12.78
C THR A 82 10.39 -12.88 13.48
N GLU A 83 9.29 -12.72 12.73
CA GLU A 83 7.98 -12.39 13.30
C GLU A 83 6.96 -13.54 13.34
N GLY A 84 7.38 -14.76 13.12
CA GLY A 84 6.50 -15.95 13.19
C GLY A 84 5.89 -16.18 14.56
N PHE A 85 4.91 -15.37 15.00
CA PHE A 85 4.16 -15.49 16.26
C PHE A 85 3.11 -16.61 16.28
N ARG A 86 2.86 -17.31 15.18
CA ARG A 86 2.05 -18.53 15.20
C ARG A 86 2.96 -19.70 15.56
N LYS A 87 2.64 -20.39 16.65
CA LYS A 87 3.29 -21.61 17.12
C LYS A 87 2.99 -22.82 16.22
N PRO A 88 3.65 -23.05 15.09
CA PRO A 88 3.62 -24.32 14.40
C PRO A 88 4.88 -25.13 14.73
N LYS A 89 4.81 -26.44 14.54
CA LYS A 89 5.91 -27.37 14.78
C LYS A 89 7.15 -26.96 13.95
N ARG A 90 8.34 -27.00 14.53
CA ARG A 90 9.63 -26.48 14.03
C ARG A 90 9.97 -26.76 12.56
N PHE A 91 9.51 -27.84 11.99
CA PHE A 91 9.80 -28.23 10.60
C PHE A 91 8.88 -27.55 9.57
N SER A 92 7.61 -27.35 9.93
CA SER A 92 6.62 -26.63 9.09
C SER A 92 6.93 -25.14 8.94
N ARG A 93 7.62 -24.54 9.90
CA ARG A 93 7.90 -23.10 9.95
C ARG A 93 8.89 -22.63 8.88
N ARG A 94 9.92 -23.42 8.56
CA ARG A 94 10.92 -23.05 7.53
C ARG A 94 10.31 -23.10 6.13
N TYR A 95 9.53 -24.12 5.86
CA TYR A 95 8.89 -24.30 4.56
C TYR A 95 7.86 -23.18 4.30
N GLN A 96 7.08 -22.83 5.31
CA GLN A 96 6.12 -21.74 5.24
C GLN A 96 6.81 -20.39 4.99
N ALA A 97 7.88 -20.07 5.72
CA ALA A 97 8.64 -18.84 5.52
C ALA A 97 9.22 -18.73 4.10
N ILE A 98 9.71 -19.83 3.52
CA ILE A 98 10.19 -19.84 2.13
C ILE A 98 9.03 -19.56 1.14
N THR A 99 7.89 -20.22 1.33
CA THR A 99 6.72 -20.04 0.46
C THR A 99 6.21 -18.60 0.52
N GLU A 100 6.07 -18.04 1.73
CA GLU A 100 5.66 -16.64 1.92
C GLU A 100 6.69 -15.65 1.34
N THR A 101 7.99 -15.97 1.40
CA THR A 101 9.05 -15.16 0.77
C THR A 101 8.92 -15.15 -0.76
N VAL A 102 8.73 -16.33 -1.37
CA VAL A 102 8.56 -16.44 -2.83
C VAL A 102 7.29 -15.71 -3.27
N GLU A 103 6.21 -15.84 -2.52
CA GLU A 103 4.95 -15.13 -2.78
C GLU A 103 5.14 -13.62 -2.69
N ALA A 104 5.79 -13.11 -1.63
CA ALA A 104 6.07 -11.69 -1.48
C ALA A 104 6.93 -11.13 -2.62
N MET A 105 7.95 -11.86 -3.04
CA MET A 105 8.78 -11.47 -4.19
C MET A 105 7.98 -11.50 -5.50
N GLY A 106 7.13 -12.51 -5.70
CA GLY A 106 6.27 -12.60 -6.88
C GLY A 106 5.29 -11.42 -6.97
N ILE A 107 4.64 -11.07 -5.87
CA ILE A 107 3.76 -9.89 -5.79
C ILE A 107 4.57 -8.62 -6.04
N GLY A 108 5.75 -8.49 -5.44
CA GLY A 108 6.62 -7.33 -5.63
C GLY A 108 7.05 -7.13 -7.08
N LEU A 109 7.45 -8.21 -7.77
CA LEU A 109 7.79 -8.18 -9.21
C LEU A 109 6.60 -7.76 -10.07
N VAL A 110 5.41 -8.27 -9.79
CA VAL A 110 4.19 -7.90 -10.53
C VAL A 110 3.82 -6.44 -10.28
N CYS A 111 3.88 -5.99 -9.03
CA CYS A 111 3.58 -4.60 -8.68
C CYS A 111 4.57 -3.62 -9.33
N SER A 112 5.88 -3.89 -9.28
CA SER A 112 6.89 -3.04 -9.91
C SER A 112 6.75 -2.99 -11.43
N ALA A 113 6.55 -4.14 -12.09
CA ALA A 113 6.30 -4.20 -13.52
C ALA A 113 5.04 -3.41 -13.92
N PHE A 114 3.97 -3.55 -13.15
CA PHE A 114 2.73 -2.82 -13.37
C PHE A 114 2.93 -1.30 -13.24
N MET A 115 3.67 -0.84 -12.24
CA MET A 115 3.92 0.59 -12.03
C MET A 115 4.85 1.17 -13.10
N LEU A 116 5.90 0.46 -13.50
CA LEU A 116 6.79 0.89 -14.58
C LEU A 116 6.05 0.96 -15.93
N LEU A 117 5.11 0.05 -16.18
CA LEU A 117 4.22 0.12 -17.34
C LEU A 117 3.29 1.34 -17.25
N LEU A 118 2.73 1.62 -16.08
CA LEU A 118 1.84 2.76 -15.85
C LEU A 118 2.56 4.09 -16.07
N LEU A 119 3.82 4.19 -15.67
CA LEU A 119 4.67 5.37 -15.87
C LEU A 119 5.32 5.43 -17.26
N GLN A 120 4.96 4.50 -18.15
CA GLN A 120 5.50 4.38 -19.52
C GLN A 120 7.03 4.17 -19.61
N GLU A 121 7.66 3.79 -18.50
CA GLU A 121 9.09 3.45 -18.46
C GLU A 121 9.42 2.11 -19.13
N LEU A 122 8.41 1.26 -19.35
CA LEU A 122 8.48 0.04 -20.15
C LEU A 122 7.72 0.26 -21.46
N SER A 123 8.35 0.91 -22.43
CA SER A 123 7.81 1.09 -23.78
C SER A 123 8.23 -0.04 -24.73
N ALA A 124 7.54 -0.18 -25.86
CA ALA A 124 7.83 -1.22 -26.85
C ALA A 124 9.24 -1.13 -27.47
N GLY A 125 9.93 0.01 -27.31
CA GLY A 125 11.31 0.21 -27.79
C GLY A 125 12.40 -0.20 -26.79
N VAL A 126 12.04 -0.53 -25.55
CA VAL A 126 12.98 -0.92 -24.49
C VAL A 126 13.45 -2.35 -24.70
N SER A 127 14.76 -2.60 -24.61
CA SER A 127 15.29 -3.95 -24.74
C SER A 127 14.82 -4.84 -23.58
N LEU A 128 14.67 -6.16 -23.83
CA LEU A 128 14.26 -7.11 -22.80
C LEU A 128 15.19 -7.09 -21.57
N LYS A 129 16.51 -6.94 -21.81
CA LYS A 129 17.50 -6.86 -20.73
C LYS A 129 17.26 -5.65 -19.85
N GLU A 130 17.05 -4.50 -20.45
CA GLU A 130 16.77 -3.25 -19.74
C GLU A 130 15.44 -3.34 -18.96
N ALA A 131 14.38 -3.84 -19.60
CA ALA A 131 13.08 -4.01 -18.95
C ALA A 131 13.19 -4.93 -17.73
N LEU A 132 13.86 -6.09 -17.85
CA LEU A 132 14.08 -7.00 -16.73
C LEU A 132 14.91 -6.36 -15.62
N GLY A 133 15.95 -5.60 -15.98
CA GLY A 133 16.77 -4.89 -14.99
C GLY A 133 15.95 -3.88 -14.21
N LYS A 134 15.20 -3.00 -14.87
CA LYS A 134 14.28 -2.04 -14.24
C LYS A 134 13.31 -2.75 -13.29
N ILE A 135 12.61 -3.80 -13.77
CA ILE A 135 11.63 -4.55 -12.97
C ILE A 135 12.27 -5.18 -11.73
N ILE A 136 13.42 -5.84 -11.88
CA ILE A 136 14.09 -6.54 -10.79
C ILE A 136 14.54 -5.56 -9.69
N PHE A 137 15.20 -4.48 -10.08
CA PHE A 137 15.68 -3.51 -9.10
C PHE A 137 14.51 -2.81 -8.39
N GLU A 138 13.48 -2.41 -9.12
CA GLU A 138 12.28 -1.83 -8.53
C GLU A 138 11.45 -2.82 -7.72
N SER A 139 11.53 -4.11 -8.00
CA SER A 139 10.80 -5.11 -7.19
C SER A 139 11.31 -5.22 -5.75
N VAL A 140 12.52 -4.74 -5.47
CA VAL A 140 13.11 -4.80 -4.11
C VAL A 140 12.24 -4.06 -3.08
N PRO A 141 11.97 -2.74 -3.22
CA PRO A 141 11.14 -2.03 -2.27
C PRO A 141 9.69 -2.53 -2.24
N PHE A 142 9.15 -2.97 -3.38
CA PHE A 142 7.81 -3.54 -3.42
C PHE A 142 7.74 -4.86 -2.65
N SER A 143 8.70 -5.76 -2.80
CA SER A 143 8.76 -7.04 -2.08
C SER A 143 8.92 -6.84 -0.57
N LEU A 144 9.74 -5.87 -0.16
CA LEU A 144 9.86 -5.48 1.24
C LEU A 144 8.54 -4.93 1.79
N GLY A 145 7.84 -4.11 1.01
CA GLY A 145 6.52 -3.59 1.36
C GLY A 145 5.47 -4.68 1.56
N VAL A 146 5.45 -5.69 0.68
CA VAL A 146 4.59 -6.87 0.82
C VAL A 146 4.88 -7.61 2.13
N ALA A 147 6.16 -7.83 2.43
CA ALA A 147 6.59 -8.51 3.64
C ALA A 147 6.19 -7.74 4.90
N LEU A 148 6.45 -6.42 4.92
CA LEU A 148 6.10 -5.54 6.04
C LEU A 148 4.58 -5.44 6.26
N ALA A 149 3.78 -5.37 5.19
CA ALA A 149 2.33 -5.33 5.31
C ALA A 149 1.76 -6.58 5.97
N ASN A 150 2.29 -7.74 5.64
CA ASN A 150 1.87 -9.00 6.24
C ASN A 150 2.25 -9.08 7.72
N GLN A 151 3.34 -8.44 8.12
CA GLN A 151 3.83 -8.43 9.50
C GLN A 151 3.15 -7.38 10.37
N LEU A 152 3.19 -6.12 9.94
CA LEU A 152 2.73 -4.98 10.74
C LEU A 152 1.21 -4.83 10.73
N LEU A 153 0.57 -5.23 9.63
CA LEU A 153 -0.84 -4.95 9.35
C LEU A 153 -1.69 -6.23 9.33
N GLY A 154 -1.07 -7.40 9.44
CA GLY A 154 -1.75 -8.68 9.64
C GLY A 154 -2.45 -8.70 11.00
N GLU A 155 -3.68 -9.20 11.02
CA GLU A 155 -4.59 -9.28 12.17
C GLU A 155 -3.97 -10.07 13.35
N ASN A 156 -3.13 -9.43 14.17
CA ASN A 156 -2.84 -9.88 15.52
C ASN A 156 -3.99 -9.48 16.47
N GLY A 157 -5.19 -10.00 16.16
CA GLY A 157 -6.42 -9.67 16.86
C GLY A 157 -6.56 -10.27 18.27
N ASN A 158 -5.49 -10.45 19.04
CA ASN A 158 -5.58 -10.98 20.40
C ASN A 158 -4.75 -10.25 21.46
N ASN A 159 -4.16 -9.12 21.15
CA ASN A 159 -3.67 -8.25 22.21
C ASN A 159 -4.67 -7.10 22.39
N PRO A 160 -5.26 -6.93 23.60
CA PRO A 160 -5.98 -5.69 23.89
C PRO A 160 -5.00 -4.54 23.69
N PRO A 161 -5.45 -3.40 23.16
CA PRO A 161 -4.60 -2.24 22.97
C PRO A 161 -3.98 -1.90 24.33
N ASP A 162 -2.66 -1.97 24.38
CA ASP A 162 -1.91 -1.55 25.58
C ASP A 162 -2.22 -0.07 25.77
N ASN A 163 -2.88 0.25 26.89
CA ASN A 163 -3.38 1.56 27.30
C ASN A 163 -2.24 2.56 27.58
N ARG A 164 -1.27 2.73 26.69
CA ARG A 164 -0.10 3.58 26.95
C ARG A 164 0.12 4.75 25.99
N THR A 165 -0.86 5.11 25.16
CA THR A 165 -0.79 6.42 24.44
C THR A 165 -2.15 7.04 24.16
N SER A 166 -3.07 6.98 25.12
CA SER A 166 -4.28 7.80 25.11
C SER A 166 -4.24 8.80 26.26
N SER A 167 -3.27 9.68 26.22
CA SER A 167 -3.25 10.86 27.11
C SER A 167 -2.63 12.01 26.33
N GLN A 168 -3.44 12.62 25.48
CA GLN A 168 -3.46 14.05 25.22
C GLN A 168 -4.33 14.34 23.99
N ASN A 169 -5.50 14.86 24.28
CA ASN A 169 -6.35 15.76 23.52
C ASN A 169 -7.81 15.30 23.43
N ASP A 170 -8.45 15.20 24.59
CA ASP A 170 -9.92 15.17 24.73
C ASP A 170 -10.56 16.57 24.59
N LEU A 171 -10.08 17.42 23.69
CA LEU A 171 -10.66 18.77 23.47
C LEU A 171 -10.73 19.16 21.97
N VAL A 172 -10.78 18.22 21.03
CA VAL A 172 -11.09 18.58 19.64
C VAL A 172 -12.39 17.90 19.26
N ASP A 173 -13.35 18.73 18.92
CA ASP A 173 -14.66 18.38 18.36
C ASP A 173 -14.49 17.30 17.29
N ASN A 174 -14.90 16.06 17.61
CA ASN A 174 -14.59 14.86 16.85
C ASN A 174 -15.47 14.75 15.59
N ASN A 175 -15.22 15.61 14.59
CA ASN A 175 -15.71 15.40 13.24
C ASN A 175 -14.79 14.39 12.55
N PRO A 176 -15.19 13.13 12.37
CA PRO A 176 -14.35 12.08 11.79
C PRO A 176 -13.84 12.44 10.40
N THR A 177 -14.60 13.20 9.64
CA THR A 177 -14.20 13.74 8.33
C THR A 177 -12.98 14.66 8.43
N PHE A 178 -12.95 15.55 9.44
CA PHE A 178 -11.82 16.47 9.63
C PHE A 178 -10.55 15.72 10.02
N THR A 179 -10.68 14.71 10.85
CA THR A 179 -9.56 13.84 11.23
C THR A 179 -8.98 13.11 10.01
N ASP A 180 -9.83 12.53 9.18
CA ASP A 180 -9.40 11.85 7.95
C ASP A 180 -8.76 12.80 6.93
N LEU A 181 -9.29 14.02 6.77
CA LEU A 181 -8.67 15.04 5.92
C LEU A 181 -7.31 15.50 6.44
N SER A 182 -7.20 15.74 7.73
CA SER A 182 -5.94 16.13 8.37
C SER A 182 -4.88 15.04 8.23
N ALA A 183 -5.25 13.79 8.45
CA ALA A 183 -4.39 12.63 8.27
C ALA A 183 -3.93 12.50 6.82
N THR A 184 -4.86 12.67 5.86
CA THR A 184 -4.55 12.65 4.43
C THR A 184 -3.57 13.76 4.07
N LEU A 185 -3.83 14.99 4.53
CA LEU A 185 -2.97 16.14 4.25
C LEU A 185 -1.55 15.93 4.79
N ILE A 186 -1.44 15.46 6.04
CA ILE A 186 -0.13 15.19 6.67
C ILE A 186 0.61 14.11 5.88
N GLY A 187 -0.02 12.97 5.60
CA GLY A 187 0.62 11.88 4.87
C GLY A 187 1.01 12.25 3.45
N ALA A 188 0.13 12.98 2.73
CA ALA A 188 0.42 13.49 1.39
C ALA A 188 1.59 14.48 1.39
N THR A 189 1.61 15.40 2.37
CA THR A 189 2.69 16.39 2.50
C THR A 189 4.03 15.72 2.81
N VAL A 190 4.08 14.74 3.71
CA VAL A 190 5.32 14.03 4.06
C VAL A 190 5.93 13.35 2.82
N ILE A 191 5.12 12.67 2.02
CA ILE A 191 5.62 12.04 0.79
C ILE A 191 5.95 13.08 -0.27
N GLY A 192 5.07 14.06 -0.49
CA GLY A 192 5.28 15.14 -1.45
C GLY A 192 6.54 15.95 -1.17
N PHE A 193 6.85 16.22 0.09
CA PHE A 193 8.04 16.95 0.50
C PHE A 193 9.35 16.27 0.09
N ASN A 194 9.37 14.94 0.07
CA ASN A 194 10.55 14.18 -0.33
C ASN A 194 10.75 14.14 -1.85
N ILE A 195 9.67 14.14 -2.63
CA ILE A 195 9.72 13.92 -4.07
C ILE A 195 9.65 15.24 -4.85
N ALA A 196 8.85 16.22 -4.40
CA ALA A 196 8.62 17.47 -5.12
C ALA A 196 9.87 18.30 -5.43
N PRO A 197 10.95 18.34 -4.59
CA PRO A 197 12.16 19.11 -4.91
C PRO A 197 13.01 18.50 -6.05
N THR A 198 12.75 17.26 -6.41
CA THR A 198 13.55 16.51 -7.40
C THR A 198 13.11 16.81 -8.84
N ASP A 199 13.90 16.42 -9.83
CA ASP A 199 13.60 16.64 -11.27
C ASP A 199 12.83 15.45 -11.87
N GLU A 200 12.58 14.41 -11.11
CA GLU A 200 11.92 13.18 -11.55
C GLU A 200 10.50 13.43 -12.03
N ILE A 201 9.78 14.35 -11.38
CA ILE A 201 8.38 14.66 -11.75
C ILE A 201 8.32 15.25 -13.17
N ALA A 202 9.22 16.17 -13.51
CA ALA A 202 9.28 16.76 -14.84
C ALA A 202 9.68 15.73 -15.89
N THR A 203 10.62 14.84 -15.56
CA THR A 203 11.08 13.77 -16.45
C THR A 203 9.98 12.75 -16.71
N LEU A 204 9.29 12.30 -15.67
CA LEU A 204 8.15 11.38 -15.79
C LEU A 204 6.96 12.01 -16.53
N ALA A 205 6.66 13.28 -16.27
CA ALA A 205 5.62 14.01 -16.98
C ALA A 205 5.90 14.10 -18.48
N ALA A 206 7.17 14.33 -18.87
CA ALA A 206 7.58 14.34 -20.27
C ALA A 206 7.51 12.96 -20.95
N ALA A 207 7.65 11.86 -20.19
CA ALA A 207 7.56 10.50 -20.70
C ALA A 207 6.12 10.00 -20.87
N VAL A 208 5.18 10.52 -20.07
CA VAL A 208 3.79 10.05 -20.01
C VAL A 208 2.92 10.81 -21.01
N SER A 209 2.17 10.10 -21.86
CA SER A 209 1.23 10.70 -22.80
C SER A 209 -0.05 11.19 -22.11
N GLU A 210 -0.69 12.26 -22.62
CA GLU A 210 -1.90 12.85 -22.02
C GLU A 210 -3.03 11.85 -21.70
N PRO A 211 -3.43 10.91 -22.60
CA PRO A 211 -4.47 9.94 -22.26
C PRO A 211 -4.09 9.02 -21.10
N TRP A 212 -2.79 8.81 -20.89
CA TRP A 212 -2.28 7.94 -19.85
C TRP A 212 -2.35 8.56 -18.45
N LEU A 213 -2.40 9.90 -18.38
CA LEU A 213 -2.67 10.61 -17.12
C LEU A 213 -4.00 10.20 -16.48
N LEU A 214 -5.03 9.92 -17.31
CA LEU A 214 -6.31 9.40 -16.81
C LEU A 214 -6.16 8.02 -16.18
N ALA A 215 -5.30 7.18 -16.74
CA ALA A 215 -4.99 5.87 -16.14
C ALA A 215 -4.29 6.04 -14.79
N ILE A 216 -3.36 6.98 -14.67
CA ILE A 216 -2.67 7.30 -13.41
C ILE A 216 -3.67 7.77 -12.35
N ILE A 217 -4.60 8.65 -12.69
CA ILE A 217 -5.68 9.09 -11.78
C ILE A 217 -6.51 7.89 -11.32
N ALA A 218 -6.98 7.06 -12.26
CA ALA A 218 -7.81 5.91 -11.96
C ALA A 218 -7.09 4.90 -11.05
N ILE A 219 -5.82 4.63 -11.32
CA ILE A 219 -4.99 3.72 -10.53
C ILE A 219 -4.69 4.31 -9.15
N SER A 220 -4.39 5.60 -9.05
CA SER A 220 -4.18 6.29 -7.76
C SER A 220 -5.40 6.15 -6.85
N LEU A 221 -6.59 6.37 -7.39
CA LEU A 221 -7.86 6.21 -6.68
C LEU A 221 -8.08 4.74 -6.25
N LEU A 222 -7.82 3.80 -7.16
CA LEU A 222 -8.01 2.38 -6.90
C LEU A 222 -7.07 1.86 -5.83
N ILE A 223 -5.79 2.23 -5.88
CA ILE A 223 -4.79 1.83 -4.87
C ILE A 223 -5.13 2.46 -3.52
N SER A 224 -5.45 3.76 -3.48
CA SER A 224 -5.85 4.44 -2.24
C SER A 224 -7.08 3.80 -1.62
N TYR A 225 -8.10 3.48 -2.43
CA TYR A 225 -9.28 2.76 -1.98
C TYR A 225 -8.93 1.38 -1.42
N ALA A 226 -8.09 0.62 -2.13
CA ALA A 226 -7.68 -0.71 -1.71
C ALA A 226 -6.89 -0.67 -0.39
N ILE A 227 -5.96 0.27 -0.23
CA ILE A 227 -5.19 0.45 1.00
C ILE A 227 -6.13 0.73 2.19
N VAL A 228 -7.05 1.66 2.04
CA VAL A 228 -7.87 2.10 3.18
C VAL A 228 -9.02 1.14 3.48
N PHE A 229 -9.67 0.56 2.46
CA PHE A 229 -10.93 -0.16 2.63
C PHE A 229 -10.88 -1.67 2.36
N GLN A 230 -9.90 -2.18 1.62
CA GLN A 230 -9.86 -3.59 1.22
C GLN A 230 -8.73 -4.39 1.88
N ALA A 231 -7.62 -3.76 2.21
CA ALA A 231 -6.43 -4.47 2.69
C ALA A 231 -6.59 -5.14 4.07
N GLY A 232 -7.70 -4.90 4.79
CA GLY A 232 -7.99 -5.55 6.08
C GLY A 232 -7.05 -5.09 7.21
N PHE A 233 -6.49 -3.89 7.09
CA PHE A 233 -5.68 -3.29 8.14
C PHE A 233 -6.53 -2.99 9.38
N SER A 234 -5.94 -3.07 10.55
CA SER A 234 -6.61 -3.15 11.87
C SER A 234 -7.66 -2.07 12.20
N ALA A 235 -7.67 -0.94 11.49
CA ALA A 235 -8.61 0.16 11.70
C ALA A 235 -9.90 0.08 10.85
N GLN A 236 -10.01 -0.85 9.91
CA GLN A 236 -11.10 -0.86 8.91
C GLN A 236 -12.49 -1.17 9.47
N GLU A 237 -12.61 -2.04 10.48
CA GLU A 237 -13.92 -2.37 11.07
C GLU A 237 -14.55 -1.16 11.78
N LYS A 238 -13.74 -0.33 12.42
CA LYS A 238 -14.20 0.91 13.05
C LYS A 238 -14.68 1.93 12.01
N ARG A 239 -13.97 2.06 10.88
CA ARG A 239 -14.33 3.00 9.79
C ARG A 239 -15.62 2.63 9.07
N ARG A 240 -15.92 1.34 8.89
CA ARG A 240 -17.18 0.87 8.27
C ARG A 240 -18.43 1.17 9.09
N GLN A 241 -18.31 1.48 10.38
CA GLN A 241 -19.41 1.74 11.30
C GLN A 241 -19.78 3.23 11.40
N HIS A 242 -18.95 4.14 10.87
CA HIS A 242 -19.26 5.56 10.89
C HIS A 242 -20.29 5.92 9.81
N GLN A 243 -21.34 6.66 10.19
CA GLN A 243 -22.42 7.08 9.30
C GLN A 243 -22.38 8.61 9.14
N GLY A 244 -21.88 9.09 7.99
CA GLY A 244 -21.88 10.50 7.62
C GLY A 244 -22.02 10.69 6.11
N ILE A 245 -22.35 11.90 5.66
CA ILE A 245 -22.61 12.22 4.25
C ILE A 245 -21.36 12.01 3.37
N PHE A 246 -20.16 12.24 3.92
CA PHE A 246 -18.87 12.04 3.26
C PHE A 246 -18.18 10.71 3.62
N GLN A 247 -18.86 9.84 4.35
CA GLN A 247 -18.30 8.58 4.88
C GLN A 247 -18.64 7.35 4.01
N LYS A 248 -19.18 7.56 2.80
CA LYS A 248 -19.22 6.48 1.81
C LYS A 248 -17.80 6.24 1.32
N PRO A 249 -17.28 4.99 1.29
CA PRO A 249 -15.90 4.69 0.94
C PRO A 249 -15.42 5.36 -0.36
N PHE A 250 -16.29 5.43 -1.36
CA PHE A 250 -15.99 6.06 -2.63
C PHE A 250 -15.84 7.59 -2.52
N SER A 251 -16.81 8.27 -1.88
CA SER A 251 -16.77 9.73 -1.70
C SER A 251 -15.57 10.16 -0.87
N GLU A 252 -15.26 9.41 0.17
CA GLU A 252 -14.12 9.64 1.04
C GLU A 252 -12.80 9.50 0.27
N THR A 253 -12.65 8.46 -0.57
CA THR A 253 -11.46 8.28 -1.41
C THR A 253 -11.31 9.44 -2.40
N MET A 254 -12.40 9.89 -3.04
CA MET A 254 -12.36 11.01 -3.98
C MET A 254 -11.92 12.32 -3.31
N ILE A 255 -12.45 12.63 -2.14
CA ILE A 255 -12.08 13.85 -1.40
C ILE A 255 -10.62 13.77 -0.95
N CYS A 256 -10.18 12.62 -0.43
CA CYS A 256 -8.80 12.42 -0.02
C CYS A 256 -7.82 12.50 -1.20
N TYR A 257 -8.22 12.00 -2.38
CA TYR A 257 -7.46 12.18 -3.61
C TYR A 257 -7.30 13.66 -3.98
N LEU A 258 -8.39 14.44 -3.95
CA LEU A 258 -8.33 15.86 -4.24
C LEU A 258 -7.42 16.61 -3.26
N VAL A 259 -7.50 16.30 -1.97
CA VAL A 259 -6.60 16.88 -0.95
C VAL A 259 -5.14 16.53 -1.25
N SER A 260 -4.85 15.30 -1.62
CA SER A 260 -3.50 14.85 -1.98
C SER A 260 -3.00 15.54 -3.25
N LEU A 261 -3.86 15.73 -4.25
CA LEU A 261 -3.53 16.42 -5.50
C LEU A 261 -3.23 17.91 -5.24
N ILE A 262 -4.04 18.55 -4.41
CA ILE A 262 -3.80 19.94 -3.99
C ILE A 262 -2.48 20.04 -3.21
N SER A 263 -2.21 19.10 -2.31
CA SER A 263 -0.93 19.04 -1.60
C SER A 263 0.24 18.88 -2.56
N ALA A 264 0.12 18.02 -3.59
CA ALA A 264 1.13 17.85 -4.63
C ALA A 264 1.41 19.17 -5.38
N ALA A 265 0.36 19.86 -5.83
CA ALA A 265 0.50 21.13 -6.52
C ALA A 265 1.18 22.21 -5.65
N ILE A 266 0.76 22.30 -4.37
CA ILE A 266 1.36 23.23 -3.41
C ILE A 266 2.85 22.90 -3.18
N MET A 267 3.21 21.63 -3.05
CA MET A 267 4.60 21.21 -2.86
C MET A 267 5.46 21.54 -4.08
N LEU A 268 4.99 21.28 -5.29
CA LEU A 268 5.70 21.64 -6.53
C LEU A 268 5.90 23.16 -6.65
N TRP A 269 4.89 23.93 -6.31
CA TRP A 269 5.01 25.39 -6.28
C TRP A 269 5.99 25.84 -5.18
N PHE A 270 5.89 25.30 -3.99
CA PHE A 270 6.77 25.65 -2.87
C PHE A 270 8.25 25.41 -3.19
N PHE A 271 8.57 24.31 -3.86
CA PHE A 271 9.93 23.97 -4.28
C PHE A 271 10.33 24.61 -5.62
N GLN A 272 9.53 25.56 -6.14
CA GLN A 272 9.80 26.29 -7.38
C GLN A 272 9.91 25.38 -8.63
N LYS A 273 9.30 24.21 -8.60
CA LYS A 273 9.20 23.31 -9.76
C LYS A 273 8.04 23.69 -10.67
N LEU A 274 7.10 24.50 -10.18
CA LEU A 274 6.03 25.15 -10.92
C LEU A 274 5.99 26.63 -10.58
N ALA A 275 5.89 27.48 -11.61
CA ALA A 275 5.74 28.92 -11.50
C ALA A 275 4.35 29.35 -11.94
N TRP A 276 3.84 30.50 -11.46
CA TRP A 276 2.56 31.05 -11.89
C TRP A 276 2.53 31.40 -13.38
N SER A 277 3.70 31.56 -14.02
CA SER A 277 3.85 31.78 -15.46
C SER A 277 3.65 30.54 -16.31
N ASP A 278 3.69 29.35 -15.70
CA ASP A 278 3.63 28.09 -16.44
C ASP A 278 2.20 27.81 -16.91
N PRO A 279 2.03 27.19 -18.09
CA PRO A 279 0.73 26.78 -18.59
C PRO A 279 0.01 25.87 -17.58
N TRP A 280 -1.32 26.01 -17.50
CA TRP A 280 -2.15 25.18 -16.60
C TRP A 280 -2.05 23.68 -16.92
N THR A 281 -1.71 23.31 -18.17
CA THR A 281 -1.48 21.93 -18.59
C THR A 281 -0.28 21.33 -17.85
N ILE A 282 0.84 22.05 -17.76
CA ILE A 282 2.04 21.63 -17.01
C ILE A 282 1.71 21.48 -15.52
N TRP A 283 0.92 22.41 -14.95
CA TRP A 283 0.46 22.30 -13.58
C TRP A 283 -0.32 21.02 -13.35
N LEU A 284 -1.22 20.68 -14.30
CA LEU A 284 -2.05 19.48 -14.22
C LEU A 284 -1.21 18.20 -14.34
N GLU A 285 -0.36 18.12 -15.35
CA GLU A 285 0.51 16.97 -15.63
C GLU A 285 1.41 16.67 -14.43
N HIS A 286 2.18 17.64 -13.97
CA HIS A 286 3.10 17.48 -12.85
C HIS A 286 2.35 17.15 -11.55
N SER A 287 1.20 17.80 -11.30
CA SER A 287 0.39 17.53 -10.11
C SER A 287 -0.22 16.13 -10.14
N ILE A 288 -0.64 15.60 -11.29
CA ILE A 288 -1.16 14.25 -11.42
C ILE A 288 -0.04 13.23 -11.21
N ILE A 289 1.13 13.46 -11.78
CA ILE A 289 2.29 12.57 -11.61
C ILE A 289 2.70 12.49 -10.13
N LEU A 290 2.91 13.63 -9.47
CA LEU A 290 3.20 13.66 -8.02
C LEU A 290 1.96 13.25 -7.20
N GLY A 291 0.78 13.40 -7.75
CA GLY A 291 -0.50 13.02 -7.16
C GLY A 291 -0.58 11.53 -6.79
N LEU A 292 0.06 10.67 -7.56
CA LEU A 292 0.07 9.22 -7.29
C LEU A 292 0.78 8.89 -5.97
N PRO A 293 2.06 9.25 -5.74
CA PRO A 293 2.73 8.98 -4.47
C PRO A 293 2.13 9.77 -3.29
N THR A 294 1.70 11.02 -3.49
CA THR A 294 1.05 11.79 -2.41
C THR A 294 -0.29 11.20 -1.99
N THR A 295 -1.06 10.62 -2.91
CA THR A 295 -2.31 9.91 -2.60
C THR A 295 -2.05 8.67 -1.75
N ILE A 296 -0.98 7.95 -2.03
CA ILE A 296 -0.57 6.80 -1.23
C ILE A 296 -0.08 7.24 0.15
N GLY A 297 0.69 8.34 0.20
CA GLY A 297 1.06 8.98 1.46
C GLY A 297 -0.17 9.39 2.29
N GLY A 298 -1.18 9.97 1.66
CA GLY A 298 -2.45 10.30 2.29
C GLY A 298 -3.20 9.08 2.82
N ALA A 299 -3.22 7.99 2.05
CA ALA A 299 -3.79 6.72 2.50
C ALA A 299 -3.02 6.14 3.70
N ALA A 300 -1.68 6.23 3.69
CA ALA A 300 -0.82 5.85 4.81
C ALA A 300 -1.12 6.66 6.07
N GLY A 301 -1.23 7.98 5.94
CA GLY A 301 -1.58 8.88 7.04
C GLY A 301 -2.91 8.50 7.70
N ARG A 302 -3.92 8.13 6.90
CA ARG A 302 -5.22 7.65 7.39
C ARG A 302 -5.16 6.30 8.10
N LEU A 303 -4.21 5.44 7.77
CA LEU A 303 -3.99 4.18 8.49
C LEU A 303 -3.32 4.38 9.84
N ALA A 304 -2.58 5.47 10.01
CA ALA A 304 -1.83 5.76 11.23
C ALA A 304 -2.68 6.39 12.35
N ILE A 305 -3.88 6.87 12.03
CA ILE A 305 -4.86 7.47 12.97
C ILE A 305 -6.03 6.53 13.19
#